data_7f333fbb0fa35280cf72fb00df8445f6
#
_entry.id   7f333fbb0fa35280cf72fb00df8445f6
#
_cell.length_a   1.000
_cell.length_b   1.000
_cell.length_c   1.000
_cell.angle_alpha   90.00
_cell.angle_beta   90.00
_cell.angle_gamma   90.00
#
_symmetry.space_group_name_H-M   'P 1'
#
loop_
_entity.id
_entity.type
_entity.pdbx_description
1 polymer ?
#
loop_
_entity_poly.entity_id
_entity_poly.type
_entity_poly.pdbx_seq_one_letter_code
_entity_poly.pdbx_strand_id
1 'polypeptide(L)'
;GRGYVLRRLLRRAARHGRLLGVREPFLYKVADTVIHENESAYPELVQRRDYIVKTIRVEEERFARTIDAGLDQVNSILEKLAAEGKTVFSGEDAFRLYDTFGFPIDLTRELCEERGITVDEEGYKALMEKQRSTAREATARNVGDVAWVEDVLKGVKGGEDFVGYESLTAESEILGIVYEGERVEAIGEGDAAQIVLTRTPFYAEMGGQVGDSGTITCGENVFTVTDTRKSGSGHFIHVGTVTHGTFQMGDTVTAAVDENRRMSIMRNHTACHLLQKALQEVLGDHVHQAGSLVDDKVCRFDFSHFSAVTPEELEKVEARVNELILEANPVTTTEMPIEEAKKMGAMALFGEKYGDTVRVVNANNKSIELCGGTHVDNTAKLGLFKILKESSVAAGIRRIEAVTGRGVLEYMAENQALMNTAAQNLKLGSPAELPQKTAQVMAELKAKEKALSDLENKMAASAAADLFKNAVTVKGLQVVTGMPGEMKPDALRLMIDEARGNHPDAVIALGSVFGGKGTIAVACGTEA
;
A
#
# COMPACT_ATOMS: atom_id res chain seq x y z
N GLY A 1 19.73 6.80 -4.44
CA GLY A 1 19.63 7.48 -5.73
C GLY A 1 19.62 9.01 -5.59
N ARG A 2 19.61 9.76 -6.71
CA ARG A 2 19.69 11.25 -6.72
C ARG A 2 18.61 11.90 -5.86
N GLY A 3 17.38 11.41 -5.88
CA GLY A 3 16.28 11.93 -5.06
C GLY A 3 16.50 11.82 -3.55
N TYR A 4 17.22 10.80 -3.09
CA TYR A 4 17.60 10.68 -1.67
C TYR A 4 18.54 11.81 -1.23
N VAL A 5 19.53 12.15 -2.07
CA VAL A 5 20.49 13.23 -1.78
C VAL A 5 19.77 14.57 -1.67
N LEU A 6 18.89 14.90 -2.64
CA LEU A 6 18.11 16.14 -2.63
C LEU A 6 17.21 16.23 -1.40
N ARG A 7 16.51 15.14 -1.04
CA ARG A 7 15.67 15.09 0.15
C ARG A 7 16.47 15.32 1.43
N ARG A 8 17.66 14.73 1.53
CA ARG A 8 18.57 14.94 2.66
C ARG A 8 18.99 16.41 2.79
N LEU A 9 19.37 17.06 1.68
CA LEU A 9 19.72 18.49 1.68
C LEU A 9 18.54 19.38 2.10
N LEU A 10 17.35 19.11 1.58
CA LEU A 10 16.14 19.83 1.94
C LEU A 10 15.82 19.70 3.45
N ARG A 11 15.87 18.49 3.98
CA ARG A 11 15.62 18.24 5.40
C ARG A 11 16.65 18.93 6.31
N ARG A 12 17.92 18.94 5.90
CA ARG A 12 18.97 19.66 6.62
C ARG A 12 18.70 21.17 6.62
N ALA A 13 18.35 21.75 5.48
CA ALA A 13 17.99 23.16 5.38
C ALA A 13 16.75 23.52 6.22
N ALA A 14 15.73 22.69 6.21
CA ALA A 14 14.53 22.87 7.04
C ALA A 14 14.84 22.86 8.55
N ARG A 15 15.74 21.94 9.00
CA ARG A 15 16.23 21.94 10.38
C ARG A 15 16.92 23.25 10.76
N HIS A 16 17.83 23.73 9.93
CA HIS A 16 18.51 25.01 10.21
C HIS A 16 17.52 26.18 10.25
N GLY A 17 16.51 26.18 9.37
CA GLY A 17 15.41 27.15 9.46
C GLY A 17 14.70 27.11 10.82
N ARG A 18 14.42 25.90 11.35
CA ARG A 18 13.84 25.73 12.69
C ARG A 18 14.73 26.30 13.81
N LEU A 19 16.04 26.08 13.75
CA LEU A 19 17.00 26.64 14.71
C LEU A 19 17.04 28.17 14.66
N LEU A 20 16.80 28.78 13.48
CA LEU A 20 16.68 30.21 13.29
C LEU A 20 15.29 30.76 13.64
N GLY A 21 14.37 29.93 14.16
CA GLY A 21 13.03 30.32 14.61
C GLY A 21 11.94 30.28 13.51
N VAL A 22 12.25 29.85 12.31
CA VAL A 22 11.27 29.71 11.23
C VAL A 22 10.41 28.46 11.48
N ARG A 23 9.14 28.67 11.80
CA ARG A 23 8.21 27.59 12.15
C ARG A 23 7.40 27.06 10.97
N GLU A 24 7.20 27.90 9.95
CA GLU A 24 6.43 27.55 8.74
C GLU A 24 7.34 27.05 7.63
N PRO A 25 6.82 26.25 6.66
CA PRO A 25 7.53 25.91 5.45
C PRO A 25 7.98 27.16 4.69
N PHE A 26 9.25 27.23 4.28
CA PHE A 26 9.83 28.39 3.62
C PHE A 26 10.73 28.04 2.43
N LEU A 27 11.27 26.83 2.36
CA LEU A 27 12.21 26.43 1.31
C LEU A 27 11.58 26.46 -0.08
N TYR A 28 10.28 26.23 -0.19
CA TYR A 28 9.57 26.36 -1.45
C TYR A 28 9.57 27.81 -1.98
N LYS A 29 9.56 28.82 -1.10
CA LYS A 29 9.71 30.24 -1.47
C LYS A 29 11.13 30.53 -1.97
N VAL A 30 12.14 29.96 -1.30
CA VAL A 30 13.53 30.06 -1.73
C VAL A 30 13.74 29.41 -3.11
N ALA A 31 13.13 28.22 -3.31
CA ALA A 31 13.20 27.54 -4.61
C ALA A 31 12.54 28.37 -5.72
N ASP A 32 11.42 29.03 -5.43
CA ASP A 32 10.74 29.92 -6.37
C ASP A 32 11.64 31.09 -6.81
N THR A 33 12.32 31.73 -5.86
CA THR A 33 13.32 32.76 -6.15
C THR A 33 14.46 32.22 -7.01
N VAL A 34 15.00 31.02 -6.68
CA VAL A 34 16.08 30.39 -7.49
C VAL A 34 15.63 30.12 -8.91
N ILE A 35 14.39 29.68 -9.12
CA ILE A 35 13.82 29.45 -10.47
C ILE A 35 13.78 30.77 -11.24
N HIS A 36 13.28 31.84 -10.61
CA HIS A 36 13.19 33.17 -11.24
C HIS A 36 14.57 33.72 -11.63
N GLU A 37 15.54 33.66 -10.72
CA GLU A 37 16.89 34.18 -10.98
C GLU A 37 17.67 33.37 -12.04
N ASN A 38 17.24 32.14 -12.33
CA ASN A 38 17.93 31.26 -13.29
C ASN A 38 17.11 30.96 -14.56
N GLU A 39 15.99 31.63 -14.78
CA GLU A 39 15.07 31.36 -15.89
C GLU A 39 15.71 31.43 -17.28
N SER A 40 16.68 32.35 -17.46
CA SER A 40 17.38 32.53 -18.73
C SER A 40 18.36 31.39 -19.04
N ALA A 41 18.97 30.78 -18.00
CA ALA A 41 19.94 29.71 -18.15
C ALA A 41 19.31 28.32 -18.15
N TYR A 42 18.17 28.16 -17.46
CA TYR A 42 17.44 26.89 -17.26
C TYR A 42 15.94 27.08 -17.48
N PRO A 43 15.46 27.32 -18.71
CA PRO A 43 14.06 27.59 -19.02
C PRO A 43 13.12 26.43 -18.65
N GLU A 44 13.64 25.19 -18.57
CA GLU A 44 12.90 24.01 -18.10
C GLU A 44 12.45 24.11 -16.63
N LEU A 45 13.14 24.91 -15.81
CA LEU A 45 12.72 25.14 -14.42
C LEU A 45 11.43 25.95 -14.36
N VAL A 46 11.25 26.93 -15.27
CA VAL A 46 10.03 27.73 -15.36
C VAL A 46 8.86 26.86 -15.79
N GLN A 47 9.05 25.98 -16.77
CA GLN A 47 8.02 25.05 -17.24
C GLN A 47 7.53 24.11 -16.13
N ARG A 48 8.41 23.75 -15.19
CA ARG A 48 8.13 22.84 -14.07
C ARG A 48 7.99 23.54 -12.73
N ARG A 49 7.89 24.87 -12.71
CA ARG A 49 7.90 25.69 -11.50
C ARG A 49 6.88 25.21 -10.46
N ASP A 50 5.63 25.08 -10.85
CA ASP A 50 4.54 24.72 -9.93
C ASP A 50 4.75 23.33 -9.33
N TYR A 51 5.24 22.37 -10.13
CA TYR A 51 5.59 21.04 -9.66
C TYR A 51 6.76 21.06 -8.66
N ILE A 52 7.83 21.80 -8.96
CA ILE A 52 9.03 21.90 -8.10
C ILE A 52 8.64 22.53 -6.75
N VAL A 53 7.95 23.67 -6.78
CA VAL A 53 7.52 24.43 -5.61
C VAL A 53 6.60 23.57 -4.74
N LYS A 54 5.62 22.89 -5.34
CA LYS A 54 4.69 22.01 -4.62
C LYS A 54 5.38 20.80 -4.02
N THR A 55 6.32 20.17 -4.74
CA THR A 55 7.09 19.01 -4.26
C THR A 55 7.94 19.38 -3.04
N ILE A 56 8.64 20.51 -3.09
CA ILE A 56 9.48 21.00 -1.99
C ILE A 56 8.60 21.31 -0.79
N ARG A 57 7.48 22.02 -0.98
CA ARG A 57 6.55 22.38 0.08
C ARG A 57 5.98 21.14 0.79
N VAL A 58 5.51 20.15 0.04
CA VAL A 58 4.94 18.91 0.62
C VAL A 58 6.01 18.11 1.37
N GLU A 59 7.24 18.02 0.87
CA GLU A 59 8.33 17.34 1.58
C GLU A 59 8.70 18.09 2.88
N GLU A 60 8.73 19.42 2.84
CA GLU A 60 9.02 20.28 4.00
C GLU A 60 7.91 20.16 5.06
N GLU A 61 6.64 20.19 4.66
CA GLU A 61 5.48 20.01 5.55
C GLU A 61 5.45 18.61 6.20
N ARG A 62 5.78 17.56 5.43
CA ARG A 62 5.90 16.20 5.98
C ARG A 62 7.03 16.09 6.98
N PHE A 63 8.18 16.67 6.65
CA PHE A 63 9.34 16.65 7.53
C PHE A 63 9.11 17.47 8.80
N ALA A 64 8.39 18.60 8.73
CA ALA A 64 8.04 19.40 9.88
C ALA A 64 7.26 18.61 10.94
N ARG A 65 6.35 17.71 10.52
CA ARG A 65 5.61 16.83 11.44
C ARG A 65 6.48 15.77 12.11
N THR A 66 7.47 15.25 11.39
CA THR A 66 8.33 14.18 11.90
C THR A 66 9.53 14.71 12.69
N ILE A 67 10.00 15.92 12.35
CA ILE A 67 11.18 16.50 13.00
C ILE A 67 10.89 16.87 14.46
N ASP A 68 9.73 17.44 14.75
CA ASP A 68 9.39 17.84 16.12
C ASP A 68 9.33 16.59 17.05
N ALA A 69 8.62 15.54 16.62
CA ALA A 69 8.57 14.27 17.36
C ALA A 69 9.95 13.56 17.46
N GLY A 70 10.74 13.60 16.38
CA GLY A 70 12.09 13.04 16.36
C GLY A 70 13.05 13.80 17.27
N LEU A 71 13.02 15.13 17.27
CA LEU A 71 13.84 15.98 18.14
C LEU A 71 13.52 15.75 19.62
N ASP A 72 12.24 15.63 19.99
CA ASP A 72 11.83 15.33 21.36
C ASP A 72 12.40 14.00 21.84
N GLN A 73 12.33 12.96 20.97
CA GLN A 73 12.89 11.64 21.29
C GLN A 73 14.43 11.67 21.41
N VAL A 74 15.12 12.32 20.46
CA VAL A 74 16.59 12.46 20.53
C VAL A 74 17.00 13.20 21.79
N ASN A 75 16.35 14.32 22.11
CA ASN A 75 16.65 15.09 23.32
C ASN A 75 16.43 14.27 24.60
N SER A 76 15.33 13.53 24.69
CA SER A 76 15.05 12.64 25.84
C SER A 76 16.13 11.58 26.00
N ILE A 77 16.60 10.97 24.90
CA ILE A 77 17.68 9.97 24.95
C ILE A 77 19.01 10.63 25.36
N LEU A 78 19.32 11.81 24.80
CA LEU A 78 20.54 12.55 25.12
C LEU A 78 20.59 13.00 26.61
N GLU A 79 19.47 13.44 27.15
CA GLU A 79 19.34 13.76 28.59
C GLU A 79 19.58 12.54 29.49
N LYS A 80 19.01 11.38 29.09
CA LYS A 80 19.22 10.11 29.77
C LYS A 80 20.69 9.68 29.73
N LEU A 81 21.34 9.76 28.57
CA LEU A 81 22.76 9.44 28.40
C LEU A 81 23.64 10.35 29.26
N ALA A 82 23.33 11.65 29.31
CA ALA A 82 24.05 12.61 30.17
C ALA A 82 23.90 12.28 31.66
N ALA A 83 22.68 11.90 32.09
CA ALA A 83 22.42 11.48 33.47
C ALA A 83 23.17 10.19 33.86
N GLU A 84 23.35 9.28 32.89
CA GLU A 84 24.07 8.01 33.05
C GLU A 84 25.59 8.12 32.82
N GLY A 85 26.09 9.28 32.41
CA GLY A 85 27.51 9.50 32.08
C GLY A 85 27.99 8.73 30.85
N LYS A 86 27.06 8.36 29.95
CA LYS A 86 27.37 7.65 28.73
C LYS A 86 27.64 8.60 27.58
N THR A 87 28.60 8.25 26.73
CA THR A 87 29.04 9.09 25.58
C THR A 87 28.74 8.47 24.22
N VAL A 88 27.97 7.37 24.19
CA VAL A 88 27.62 6.67 22.95
C VAL A 88 26.10 6.56 22.81
N PHE A 89 25.56 7.08 21.74
CA PHE A 89 24.17 6.91 21.34
C PHE A 89 24.02 5.57 20.61
N SER A 90 23.13 4.70 21.09
CA SER A 90 23.02 3.33 20.59
C SER A 90 22.58 3.26 19.11
N GLY A 91 23.11 2.29 18.37
CA GLY A 91 22.68 2.01 17.00
C GLY A 91 21.21 1.59 16.91
N GLU A 92 20.68 0.95 17.96
CA GLU A 92 19.27 0.55 18.07
C GLU A 92 18.33 1.76 18.19
N ASP A 93 18.66 2.73 19.04
CA ASP A 93 17.88 3.97 19.16
C ASP A 93 17.96 4.80 17.89
N ALA A 94 19.13 4.86 17.26
CA ALA A 94 19.30 5.54 15.97
C ALA A 94 18.48 4.87 14.85
N PHE A 95 18.43 3.54 14.84
CA PHE A 95 17.61 2.78 13.90
C PHE A 95 16.11 2.98 14.17
N ARG A 96 15.67 2.96 15.41
CA ARG A 96 14.27 3.23 15.80
C ARG A 96 13.82 4.64 15.38
N LEU A 97 14.67 5.64 15.57
CA LEU A 97 14.42 7.01 15.11
C LEU A 97 14.24 7.08 13.59
N TYR A 98 15.08 6.36 12.85
CA TYR A 98 14.99 6.30 11.41
C TYR A 98 13.74 5.53 10.93
N ASP A 99 13.49 4.34 11.46
CA ASP A 99 12.45 3.43 11.00
C ASP A 99 11.04 3.91 11.39
N THR A 100 10.87 4.34 12.65
CA THR A 100 9.55 4.72 13.20
C THR A 100 9.20 6.18 12.92
N PHE A 101 10.17 7.07 13.06
CA PHE A 101 9.93 8.53 12.95
C PHE A 101 10.46 9.12 11.66
N GLY A 102 11.12 8.34 10.79
CA GLY A 102 11.75 8.84 9.56
C GLY A 102 12.85 9.88 9.82
N PHE A 103 13.41 9.89 11.03
CA PHE A 103 14.45 10.85 11.45
C PHE A 103 15.83 10.40 10.92
N PRO A 104 16.48 11.19 10.03
CA PRO A 104 17.70 10.75 9.38
C PRO A 104 18.86 10.58 10.36
N ILE A 105 19.67 9.52 10.17
CA ILE A 105 20.86 9.24 10.99
C ILE A 105 21.86 10.42 11.00
N ASP A 106 21.98 11.14 9.87
CA ASP A 106 22.86 12.29 9.78
C ASP A 106 22.46 13.40 10.75
N LEU A 107 21.16 13.63 10.95
CA LEU A 107 20.65 14.60 11.93
C LEU A 107 20.86 14.11 13.37
N THR A 108 20.70 12.81 13.61
CA THR A 108 21.01 12.21 14.92
C THR A 108 22.49 12.40 15.24
N ARG A 109 23.37 12.18 14.27
CA ARG A 109 24.82 12.39 14.42
C ARG A 109 25.13 13.84 14.77
N GLU A 110 24.63 14.81 14.01
CA GLU A 110 24.86 16.25 14.24
C GLU A 110 24.43 16.66 15.67
N LEU A 111 23.26 16.19 16.15
CA LEU A 111 22.77 16.49 17.49
C LEU A 111 23.61 15.84 18.60
N CYS A 112 24.14 14.65 18.33
CA CYS A 112 25.04 13.95 19.26
C CYS A 112 26.40 14.66 19.33
N GLU A 113 26.97 15.05 18.17
CA GLU A 113 28.26 15.77 18.09
C GLU A 113 28.19 17.12 18.80
N GLU A 114 27.10 17.89 18.69
CA GLU A 114 26.85 19.14 19.42
C GLU A 114 26.96 18.97 20.94
N ARG A 115 26.76 17.74 21.48
CA ARG A 115 26.81 17.40 22.90
C ARG A 115 28.02 16.50 23.27
N GLY A 116 28.96 16.32 22.35
CA GLY A 116 30.15 15.49 22.59
C GLY A 116 29.86 13.99 22.68
N ILE A 117 28.74 13.54 22.11
CA ILE A 117 28.29 12.14 22.09
C ILE A 117 28.55 11.57 20.70
N THR A 118 29.04 10.32 20.62
CA THR A 118 29.22 9.58 19.37
C THR A 118 28.04 8.66 19.10
N VAL A 119 27.74 8.37 17.83
CA VAL A 119 26.68 7.42 17.44
C VAL A 119 27.31 6.08 17.07
N ASP A 120 26.72 4.99 17.55
CA ASP A 120 27.07 3.61 17.12
C ASP A 120 26.56 3.36 15.69
N GLU A 121 27.35 3.78 14.70
CA GLU A 121 27.01 3.61 13.28
C GLU A 121 27.10 2.16 12.82
N GLU A 122 27.94 1.34 13.46
CA GLU A 122 28.07 -0.07 13.10
C GLU A 122 26.83 -0.86 13.51
N GLY A 123 26.35 -0.65 14.73
CA GLY A 123 25.08 -1.21 15.20
C GLY A 123 23.88 -0.76 14.34
N TYR A 124 23.83 0.52 13.98
CA TYR A 124 22.81 1.04 13.04
C TYR A 124 22.86 0.36 11.68
N LYS A 125 24.05 0.24 11.07
CA LYS A 125 24.24 -0.42 9.75
C LYS A 125 23.85 -1.89 9.79
N ALA A 126 24.18 -2.60 10.86
CA ALA A 126 23.81 -4.00 11.04
C ALA A 126 22.29 -4.19 11.07
N LEU A 127 21.54 -3.32 11.78
CA LEU A 127 20.09 -3.35 11.84
C LEU A 127 19.45 -3.00 10.49
N MET A 128 20.00 -2.01 9.79
CA MET A 128 19.57 -1.66 8.42
C MET A 128 19.78 -2.81 7.43
N GLU A 129 20.92 -3.52 7.52
CA GLU A 129 21.19 -4.66 6.64
C GLU A 129 20.27 -5.85 6.97
N LYS A 130 20.00 -6.10 8.26
CA LYS A 130 19.02 -7.10 8.68
C LYS A 130 17.62 -6.80 8.15
N GLN A 131 17.18 -5.54 8.19
CA GLN A 131 15.90 -5.13 7.63
C GLN A 131 15.85 -5.35 6.10
N ARG A 132 16.96 -5.00 5.41
CA ARG A 132 17.10 -5.21 3.96
C ARG A 132 17.13 -6.68 3.58
N SER A 133 17.85 -7.53 4.33
CA SER A 133 17.90 -8.96 4.07
C SER A 133 16.52 -9.61 4.29
N THR A 134 15.83 -9.26 5.37
CA THR A 134 14.46 -9.75 5.61
C THR A 134 13.50 -9.33 4.49
N ALA A 135 13.61 -8.09 3.99
CA ALA A 135 12.82 -7.63 2.85
C ALA A 135 13.20 -8.35 1.54
N ARG A 136 14.50 -8.61 1.31
CA ARG A 136 14.98 -9.39 0.16
C ARG A 136 14.56 -10.86 0.24
N GLU A 137 14.64 -11.49 1.41
CA GLU A 137 14.19 -12.87 1.62
C GLU A 137 12.68 -13.02 1.43
N ALA A 138 11.88 -12.04 1.86
CA ALA A 138 10.45 -12.00 1.59
C ALA A 138 10.16 -11.85 0.09
N THR A 139 11.00 -11.10 -0.64
CA THR A 139 10.89 -10.94 -2.10
C THR A 139 11.42 -12.18 -2.83
N ALA A 140 12.53 -12.77 -2.39
CA ALA A 140 13.13 -13.96 -3.02
C ALA A 140 12.26 -15.22 -2.85
N ARG A 141 11.49 -15.33 -1.77
CA ARG A 141 10.51 -16.42 -1.60
C ARG A 141 9.36 -16.34 -2.60
N ASN A 142 9.10 -15.17 -3.16
CA ASN A 142 8.06 -14.96 -4.17
C ASN A 142 8.57 -14.99 -5.63
N VAL A 143 9.89 -14.96 -5.84
CA VAL A 143 10.51 -15.08 -7.17
C VAL A 143 11.19 -16.44 -7.21
N GLY A 144 10.55 -17.41 -7.83
CA GLY A 144 11.19 -18.70 -8.14
C GLY A 144 12.47 -18.43 -8.93
N ASP A 145 13.61 -18.49 -8.23
CA ASP A 145 14.92 -18.18 -8.80
C ASP A 145 15.29 -19.26 -9.82
N VAL A 146 15.25 -18.92 -11.12
CA VAL A 146 15.70 -19.78 -12.22
C VAL A 146 17.15 -19.50 -12.62
N ALA A 147 17.88 -18.68 -11.87
CA ALA A 147 19.27 -18.32 -12.19
C ALA A 147 20.19 -19.54 -12.24
N TRP A 148 19.95 -20.55 -11.40
CA TRP A 148 20.69 -21.83 -11.42
C TRP A 148 20.40 -22.66 -12.67
N VAL A 149 19.22 -22.50 -13.31
CA VAL A 149 18.84 -23.21 -14.53
C VAL A 149 19.72 -22.80 -15.72
N GLU A 150 20.26 -21.59 -15.71
CA GLU A 150 21.15 -21.08 -16.75
C GLU A 150 22.44 -21.95 -16.89
N ASP A 151 23.04 -22.33 -15.77
CA ASP A 151 24.25 -23.16 -15.80
C ASP A 151 23.96 -24.58 -16.32
N VAL A 152 22.77 -25.10 -16.02
CA VAL A 152 22.30 -26.43 -16.45
C VAL A 152 21.93 -26.43 -17.94
N LEU A 153 21.39 -25.31 -18.47
CA LEU A 153 21.02 -25.16 -19.88
C LEU A 153 22.20 -24.73 -20.78
N LYS A 154 23.39 -24.61 -20.23
CA LYS A 154 24.60 -24.23 -20.99
C LYS A 154 24.81 -25.14 -22.19
N GLY A 155 24.79 -24.58 -23.40
CA GLY A 155 24.95 -25.30 -24.66
C GLY A 155 23.65 -25.76 -25.33
N VAL A 156 22.49 -25.54 -24.72
CA VAL A 156 21.19 -25.66 -25.42
C VAL A 156 21.10 -24.51 -26.44
N LYS A 157 20.89 -24.84 -27.70
CA LYS A 157 20.72 -23.89 -28.79
C LYS A 157 19.24 -23.80 -29.17
N GLY A 158 18.72 -22.58 -29.32
CA GLY A 158 17.29 -22.35 -29.58
C GLY A 158 16.49 -22.16 -28.28
N GLY A 159 15.17 -22.11 -28.40
CA GLY A 159 14.28 -21.89 -27.25
C GLY A 159 14.01 -20.40 -26.95
N GLU A 160 14.35 -19.53 -27.87
CA GLU A 160 14.16 -18.08 -27.79
C GLU A 160 12.98 -17.60 -28.66
N ASP A 161 12.36 -18.51 -29.45
CA ASP A 161 11.28 -18.18 -30.39
C ASP A 161 9.93 -18.07 -29.64
N PHE A 162 9.47 -16.85 -29.49
CA PHE A 162 8.17 -16.52 -28.85
C PHE A 162 7.12 -16.20 -29.90
N VAL A 163 6.10 -17.04 -30.00
CA VAL A 163 4.97 -16.88 -30.93
C VAL A 163 3.67 -16.42 -30.24
N GLY A 164 3.71 -16.17 -28.93
CA GLY A 164 2.54 -15.90 -28.10
C GLY A 164 1.89 -14.53 -28.29
N TYR A 165 2.40 -13.69 -29.21
CA TYR A 165 1.69 -12.49 -29.66
C TYR A 165 0.62 -12.82 -30.72
N GLU A 166 0.83 -13.88 -31.48
CA GLU A 166 -0.02 -14.25 -32.62
C GLU A 166 -0.89 -15.47 -32.32
N SER A 167 -0.37 -16.42 -31.52
CA SER A 167 -1.06 -17.68 -31.22
C SER A 167 -0.98 -18.04 -29.74
N LEU A 168 -2.03 -18.67 -29.23
CA LEU A 168 -2.08 -19.26 -27.88
C LEU A 168 -1.65 -20.73 -27.88
N THR A 169 -1.38 -21.32 -29.06
CA THR A 169 -0.94 -22.70 -29.20
C THR A 169 0.22 -22.77 -30.20
N ALA A 170 1.13 -23.72 -29.97
CA ALA A 170 2.22 -24.01 -30.90
C ALA A 170 2.61 -25.48 -30.85
N GLU A 171 2.91 -26.07 -32.03
CA GLU A 171 3.69 -27.31 -32.09
C GLU A 171 5.16 -26.98 -31.85
N SER A 172 5.83 -27.77 -31.05
CA SER A 172 7.20 -27.54 -30.61
C SER A 172 7.91 -28.85 -30.30
N GLU A 173 9.22 -28.79 -30.11
CA GLU A 173 10.03 -29.90 -29.66
C GLU A 173 10.68 -29.58 -28.33
N ILE A 174 10.82 -30.57 -27.44
CA ILE A 174 11.48 -30.42 -26.15
C ILE A 174 13.01 -30.39 -26.36
N LEU A 175 13.62 -29.23 -26.10
CA LEU A 175 15.07 -29.01 -26.18
C LEU A 175 15.83 -29.38 -24.92
N GLY A 176 15.19 -29.32 -23.78
CA GLY A 176 15.79 -29.58 -22.49
C GLY A 176 14.78 -29.78 -21.39
N ILE A 177 15.12 -30.67 -20.48
CA ILE A 177 14.35 -30.95 -19.27
C ILE A 177 15.29 -30.80 -18.08
N VAL A 178 14.86 -30.08 -17.07
CA VAL A 178 15.58 -29.92 -15.80
C VAL A 178 14.70 -30.44 -14.67
N TYR A 179 15.23 -31.37 -13.92
CA TYR A 179 14.59 -32.03 -12.78
C TYR A 179 15.57 -32.08 -11.61
N GLU A 180 15.14 -31.71 -10.40
CA GLU A 180 15.97 -31.65 -9.19
C GLU A 180 17.32 -30.92 -9.36
N GLY A 181 17.38 -29.94 -10.24
CA GLY A 181 18.59 -29.14 -10.47
C GLY A 181 19.55 -29.72 -11.51
N GLU A 182 19.22 -30.82 -12.13
CA GLU A 182 20.04 -31.47 -13.14
C GLU A 182 19.30 -31.59 -14.48
N ARG A 183 20.06 -31.58 -15.57
CA ARG A 183 19.53 -31.90 -16.91
C ARG A 183 19.30 -33.38 -17.02
N VAL A 184 18.08 -33.78 -17.38
CA VAL A 184 17.68 -35.19 -17.51
C VAL A 184 17.13 -35.46 -18.92
N GLU A 185 17.16 -36.74 -19.32
CA GLU A 185 16.63 -37.18 -20.62
C GLU A 185 15.10 -37.36 -20.59
N ALA A 186 14.51 -37.67 -19.44
CA ALA A 186 13.08 -37.92 -19.31
C ALA A 186 12.57 -37.62 -17.92
N ILE A 187 11.24 -37.34 -17.81
CA ILE A 187 10.47 -37.15 -16.57
C ILE A 187 9.17 -37.94 -16.64
N GLY A 188 8.65 -38.34 -15.47
CA GLY A 188 7.44 -39.12 -15.33
C GLY A 188 6.34 -38.46 -14.50
N GLU A 189 5.21 -39.13 -14.40
CA GLU A 189 4.04 -38.63 -13.64
C GLU A 189 4.37 -38.29 -12.19
N GLY A 190 4.00 -37.08 -11.77
CA GLY A 190 4.28 -36.51 -10.44
C GLY A 190 5.54 -35.66 -10.38
N ASP A 191 6.46 -35.74 -11.38
CA ASP A 191 7.70 -34.97 -11.39
C ASP A 191 7.42 -33.47 -11.60
N ALA A 192 7.94 -32.63 -10.69
CA ALA A 192 7.95 -31.18 -10.83
C ALA A 192 9.25 -30.76 -11.54
N ALA A 193 9.15 -30.22 -12.75
CA ALA A 193 10.28 -29.99 -13.62
C ALA A 193 10.20 -28.66 -14.37
N GLN A 194 11.28 -28.33 -15.10
CA GLN A 194 11.33 -27.22 -16.03
C GLN A 194 11.59 -27.77 -17.44
N ILE A 195 10.80 -27.30 -18.41
CA ILE A 195 10.92 -27.70 -19.81
C ILE A 195 11.28 -26.47 -20.66
N VAL A 196 12.22 -26.64 -21.58
CA VAL A 196 12.56 -25.68 -22.62
C VAL A 196 12.12 -26.25 -23.97
N LEU A 197 11.39 -25.44 -24.75
CA LEU A 197 10.86 -25.78 -26.06
C LEU A 197 11.59 -25.03 -27.17
N THR A 198 11.59 -25.56 -28.41
CA THR A 198 12.13 -24.86 -29.59
C THR A 198 11.45 -23.53 -29.85
N ARG A 199 10.14 -23.48 -29.66
CA ARG A 199 9.28 -22.29 -29.77
C ARG A 199 8.14 -22.37 -28.75
N THR A 200 7.64 -21.22 -28.33
CA THR A 200 6.61 -21.19 -27.29
C THR A 200 5.57 -20.09 -27.47
N PRO A 201 4.28 -20.38 -27.17
CA PRO A 201 3.24 -19.36 -27.06
C PRO A 201 3.17 -18.75 -25.65
N PHE A 202 3.94 -19.29 -24.67
CA PHE A 202 3.89 -18.87 -23.27
C PHE A 202 4.71 -17.60 -23.07
N TYR A 203 4.08 -16.53 -22.61
CA TYR A 203 4.75 -15.30 -22.19
C TYR A 203 5.50 -15.56 -20.88
N ALA A 204 6.78 -15.24 -20.86
CA ALA A 204 7.59 -15.30 -19.63
C ALA A 204 7.45 -14.04 -18.81
N GLU A 205 7.48 -14.14 -17.48
CA GLU A 205 7.41 -12.98 -16.58
C GLU A 205 8.45 -11.93 -16.95
N MET A 206 7.96 -10.75 -17.33
CA MET A 206 8.79 -9.61 -17.71
C MET A 206 7.98 -8.31 -17.68
N GLY A 207 8.65 -7.17 -17.38
CA GLY A 207 8.02 -5.86 -17.45
C GLY A 207 6.83 -5.67 -16.51
N GLY A 208 6.74 -6.44 -15.42
CA GLY A 208 5.63 -6.39 -14.46
C GLY A 208 4.42 -7.25 -14.83
N GLN A 209 4.40 -7.89 -16.00
CA GLN A 209 3.41 -8.91 -16.35
C GLN A 209 3.89 -10.28 -15.89
N VAL A 210 3.03 -11.04 -15.20
CA VAL A 210 3.31 -12.42 -14.76
C VAL A 210 3.44 -13.38 -15.95
N GLY A 211 4.15 -14.49 -15.75
CA GLY A 211 4.27 -15.56 -16.72
C GLY A 211 2.94 -16.29 -16.94
N ASP A 212 2.82 -16.90 -18.12
CA ASP A 212 1.65 -17.71 -18.46
C ASP A 212 1.66 -19.07 -17.79
N SER A 213 0.48 -19.62 -17.67
CA SER A 213 0.19 -21.00 -17.33
C SER A 213 -0.57 -21.69 -18.46
N GLY A 214 -0.62 -23.03 -18.42
CA GLY A 214 -1.32 -23.81 -19.41
C GLY A 214 -0.86 -25.27 -19.42
N THR A 215 -0.79 -25.88 -20.60
CA THR A 215 -0.40 -27.29 -20.75
C THR A 215 0.57 -27.51 -21.89
N ILE A 216 1.47 -28.49 -21.72
CA ILE A 216 2.27 -29.07 -22.80
C ILE A 216 1.83 -30.53 -22.93
N THR A 217 1.41 -30.95 -24.12
CA THR A 217 0.86 -32.29 -24.34
C THR A 217 1.61 -33.05 -25.42
N CYS A 218 1.75 -34.37 -25.24
CA CYS A 218 2.30 -35.29 -26.20
C CYS A 218 1.42 -36.57 -26.23
N GLY A 219 0.50 -36.65 -27.20
CA GLY A 219 -0.55 -37.68 -27.18
C GLY A 219 -1.43 -37.53 -25.93
N GLU A 220 -1.43 -38.59 -25.08
CA GLU A 220 -2.16 -38.58 -23.81
C GLU A 220 -1.36 -38.00 -22.64
N ASN A 221 -0.05 -37.78 -22.82
CA ASN A 221 0.82 -37.24 -21.79
C ASN A 221 0.53 -35.73 -21.59
N VAL A 222 0.49 -35.29 -20.33
CA VAL A 222 0.18 -33.90 -19.95
C VAL A 222 1.18 -33.39 -18.93
N PHE A 223 1.83 -32.28 -19.26
CA PHE A 223 2.62 -31.47 -18.35
C PHE A 223 1.85 -30.18 -18.10
N THR A 224 1.47 -29.93 -16.85
CA THR A 224 0.76 -28.71 -16.45
C THR A 224 1.77 -27.62 -16.12
N VAL A 225 1.81 -26.57 -16.94
CA VAL A 225 2.63 -25.38 -16.73
C VAL A 225 1.96 -24.46 -15.73
N THR A 226 2.63 -24.17 -14.63
CA THR A 226 2.14 -23.27 -13.58
C THR A 226 2.72 -21.85 -13.71
N ASP A 227 3.89 -21.72 -14.31
CA ASP A 227 4.57 -20.44 -14.53
C ASP A 227 5.54 -20.54 -15.71
N THR A 228 5.84 -19.38 -16.31
CA THR A 228 6.82 -19.27 -17.39
C THR A 228 7.80 -18.15 -17.08
N ARG A 229 9.09 -18.47 -17.14
CA ARG A 229 10.21 -17.58 -16.82
C ARG A 229 11.13 -17.42 -18.03
N LYS A 230 11.92 -16.35 -18.04
CA LYS A 230 12.97 -16.15 -19.04
C LYS A 230 14.33 -16.17 -18.38
N SER A 231 15.27 -16.97 -18.91
CA SER A 231 16.66 -16.97 -18.47
C SER A 231 17.41 -15.72 -18.97
N GLY A 232 18.53 -15.38 -18.38
CA GLY A 232 19.42 -14.32 -18.87
C GLY A 232 20.01 -14.63 -20.25
N SER A 233 20.10 -15.90 -20.63
CA SER A 233 20.50 -16.37 -21.97
C SER A 233 19.38 -16.32 -23.02
N GLY A 234 18.14 -15.96 -22.62
CA GLY A 234 17.02 -15.78 -23.53
C GLY A 234 16.01 -16.93 -23.60
N HIS A 235 16.31 -18.10 -23.02
CA HIS A 235 15.43 -19.26 -23.06
C HIS A 235 14.13 -19.03 -22.27
N PHE A 236 13.01 -19.51 -22.84
CA PHE A 236 11.74 -19.61 -22.14
C PHE A 236 11.67 -20.92 -21.36
N ILE A 237 11.51 -20.82 -20.04
CA ILE A 237 11.50 -21.92 -19.09
C ILE A 237 10.07 -22.12 -18.60
N HIS A 238 9.49 -23.28 -18.92
CA HIS A 238 8.14 -23.67 -18.50
C HIS A 238 8.25 -24.46 -17.20
N VAL A 239 7.81 -23.87 -16.10
CA VAL A 239 7.82 -24.49 -14.76
C VAL A 239 6.49 -25.19 -14.54
N GLY A 240 6.51 -26.46 -14.16
CA GLY A 240 5.28 -27.21 -13.99
C GLY A 240 5.50 -28.62 -13.45
N THR A 241 4.48 -29.47 -13.62
CA THR A 241 4.45 -30.85 -13.14
C THR A 241 3.86 -31.77 -14.20
N VAL A 242 4.42 -32.96 -14.37
CA VAL A 242 3.82 -34.01 -15.18
C VAL A 242 2.56 -34.51 -14.47
N THR A 243 1.41 -34.20 -15.01
CA THR A 243 0.12 -34.63 -14.44
C THR A 243 -0.36 -35.96 -15.01
N HIS A 244 0.18 -36.38 -16.16
CA HIS A 244 -0.09 -37.68 -16.72
C HIS A 244 1.04 -38.12 -17.68
N GLY A 245 1.45 -39.35 -17.58
CA GLY A 245 2.37 -40.00 -18.49
C GLY A 245 3.86 -39.63 -18.33
N THR A 246 4.58 -39.53 -19.44
CA THR A 246 6.05 -39.28 -19.44
C THR A 246 6.42 -38.35 -20.59
N PHE A 247 7.53 -37.58 -20.40
CA PHE A 247 8.11 -36.71 -21.42
C PHE A 247 9.59 -36.99 -21.57
N GLN A 248 10.10 -36.93 -22.80
CA GLN A 248 11.51 -37.13 -23.12
C GLN A 248 12.04 -35.96 -23.97
N MET A 249 13.34 -35.73 -23.91
CA MET A 249 14.00 -34.79 -24.82
C MET A 249 13.80 -35.24 -26.28
N GLY A 250 13.48 -34.27 -27.16
CA GLY A 250 13.17 -34.51 -28.57
C GLY A 250 11.70 -34.85 -28.84
N ASP A 251 10.86 -35.00 -27.82
CA ASP A 251 9.43 -35.21 -28.05
C ASP A 251 8.81 -34.02 -28.77
N THR A 252 7.96 -34.31 -29.78
CA THR A 252 7.09 -33.30 -30.42
C THR A 252 5.86 -33.12 -29.57
N VAL A 253 5.62 -31.89 -29.12
CA VAL A 253 4.58 -31.51 -28.19
C VAL A 253 3.71 -30.39 -28.71
N THR A 254 2.49 -30.32 -28.22
CA THR A 254 1.61 -29.16 -28.38
C THR A 254 1.62 -28.33 -27.09
N ALA A 255 2.12 -27.12 -27.16
CA ALA A 255 2.12 -26.14 -26.10
C ALA A 255 0.87 -25.26 -26.21
N ALA A 256 0.05 -25.19 -25.14
CA ALA A 256 -1.21 -24.45 -25.13
C ALA A 256 -1.34 -23.58 -23.86
N VAL A 257 -1.45 -22.28 -24.04
CA VAL A 257 -1.64 -21.30 -22.96
C VAL A 257 -3.08 -21.36 -22.45
N ASP A 258 -3.28 -21.16 -21.14
CA ASP A 258 -4.62 -20.92 -20.57
C ASP A 258 -5.19 -19.60 -21.12
N GLU A 259 -6.09 -19.75 -22.09
CA GLU A 259 -6.70 -18.62 -22.81
C GLU A 259 -7.43 -17.67 -21.85
N ASN A 260 -8.19 -18.20 -20.90
CA ASN A 260 -8.99 -17.38 -19.98
C ASN A 260 -8.09 -16.52 -19.08
N ARG A 261 -7.02 -17.12 -18.56
CA ARG A 261 -6.03 -16.44 -17.74
C ARG A 261 -5.26 -15.40 -18.57
N ARG A 262 -4.76 -15.76 -19.76
CA ARG A 262 -4.07 -14.84 -20.67
C ARG A 262 -4.95 -13.64 -21.05
N MET A 263 -6.22 -13.87 -21.39
CA MET A 263 -7.14 -12.79 -21.71
C MET A 263 -7.39 -11.85 -20.55
N SER A 264 -7.44 -12.37 -19.31
CA SER A 264 -7.56 -11.53 -18.11
C SER A 264 -6.31 -10.67 -17.90
N ILE A 265 -5.12 -11.26 -18.05
CA ILE A 265 -3.83 -10.55 -17.99
C ILE A 265 -3.76 -9.46 -19.07
N MET A 266 -4.14 -9.75 -20.32
CA MET A 266 -4.13 -8.78 -21.43
C MET A 266 -5.07 -7.59 -21.16
N ARG A 267 -6.25 -7.84 -20.59
CA ARG A 267 -7.17 -6.77 -20.16
C ARG A 267 -6.54 -5.89 -19.09
N ASN A 268 -6.02 -6.50 -18.04
CA ASN A 268 -5.38 -5.79 -16.93
C ASN A 268 -4.14 -5.01 -17.39
N HIS A 269 -3.35 -5.57 -18.32
CA HIS A 269 -2.17 -4.88 -18.83
C HIS A 269 -2.55 -3.66 -19.68
N THR A 270 -3.51 -3.83 -20.58
CA THR A 270 -4.00 -2.71 -21.40
C THR A 270 -4.65 -1.63 -20.51
N ALA A 271 -5.34 -2.03 -19.42
CA ALA A 271 -5.88 -1.09 -18.44
C ALA A 271 -4.79 -0.26 -17.76
N CYS A 272 -3.59 -0.81 -17.48
CA CYS A 272 -2.48 -0.04 -16.93
C CYS A 272 -2.07 1.12 -17.85
N HIS A 273 -2.04 0.90 -19.16
CA HIS A 273 -1.75 1.95 -20.15
C HIS A 273 -2.81 3.05 -20.15
N LEU A 274 -4.10 2.66 -20.15
CA LEU A 274 -5.20 3.63 -20.08
C LEU A 274 -5.21 4.36 -18.73
N LEU A 275 -4.88 3.68 -17.65
CA LEU A 275 -4.76 4.26 -16.31
C LEU A 275 -3.64 5.30 -16.24
N GLN A 276 -2.46 5.00 -16.80
CA GLN A 276 -1.35 5.95 -16.91
C GLN A 276 -1.80 7.23 -17.61
N LYS A 277 -2.51 7.10 -18.74
CA LYS A 277 -3.03 8.23 -19.50
C LYS A 277 -4.06 9.03 -18.69
N ALA A 278 -5.02 8.37 -18.07
CA ALA A 278 -6.04 9.02 -17.26
C ALA A 278 -5.45 9.75 -16.04
N LEU A 279 -4.46 9.13 -15.37
CA LEU A 279 -3.75 9.76 -14.27
C LEU A 279 -3.02 11.03 -14.70
N GLN A 280 -2.39 11.04 -15.87
CA GLN A 280 -1.74 12.24 -16.41
C GLN A 280 -2.76 13.33 -16.75
N GLU A 281 -3.88 12.98 -17.37
CA GLU A 281 -4.94 13.94 -17.70
C GLU A 281 -5.60 14.57 -16.46
N VAL A 282 -5.73 13.82 -15.37
CA VAL A 282 -6.40 14.29 -14.13
C VAL A 282 -5.43 14.95 -13.16
N LEU A 283 -4.24 14.36 -12.95
CA LEU A 283 -3.28 14.79 -11.93
C LEU A 283 -2.14 15.63 -12.48
N GLY A 284 -1.88 15.54 -13.80
CA GLY A 284 -0.83 16.29 -14.49
C GLY A 284 0.33 15.43 -15.02
N ASP A 285 1.12 16.05 -15.92
CA ASP A 285 2.19 15.39 -16.67
C ASP A 285 3.36 14.87 -15.82
N HIS A 286 3.42 15.22 -14.53
CA HIS A 286 4.43 14.70 -13.60
C HIS A 286 4.20 13.24 -13.20
N VAL A 287 3.04 12.68 -13.54
CA VAL A 287 2.72 11.29 -13.25
C VAL A 287 3.46 10.38 -14.22
N HIS A 288 4.37 9.59 -13.67
CA HIS A 288 5.12 8.57 -14.41
C HIS A 288 5.06 7.24 -13.68
N GLN A 289 5.01 6.16 -14.43
CA GLN A 289 5.09 4.82 -13.88
C GLN A 289 6.40 4.64 -13.08
N ALA A 290 6.26 4.12 -11.86
CA ALA A 290 7.37 3.75 -10.99
C ALA A 290 7.51 2.23 -10.85
N GLY A 291 6.47 1.48 -11.17
CA GLY A 291 6.40 0.03 -11.19
C GLY A 291 5.00 -0.45 -11.57
N SER A 292 4.89 -1.72 -11.93
CA SER A 292 3.61 -2.38 -12.18
C SER A 292 3.66 -3.85 -11.79
N LEU A 293 2.51 -4.43 -11.51
CA LEU A 293 2.30 -5.88 -11.46
C LEU A 293 0.95 -6.15 -12.10
N VAL A 294 0.96 -7.00 -13.10
CA VAL A 294 -0.22 -7.37 -13.86
C VAL A 294 -0.38 -8.87 -13.83
N ASP A 295 -1.44 -9.35 -13.22
CA ASP A 295 -1.85 -10.75 -13.24
C ASP A 295 -3.31 -10.90 -13.74
N ASP A 296 -3.87 -12.09 -13.63
CA ASP A 296 -5.23 -12.39 -14.07
C ASP A 296 -6.31 -11.81 -13.14
N LYS A 297 -5.95 -11.39 -11.92
CA LYS A 297 -6.87 -10.89 -10.90
C LYS A 297 -6.86 -9.37 -10.80
N VAL A 298 -5.66 -8.77 -10.78
CA VAL A 298 -5.51 -7.33 -10.55
C VAL A 298 -4.49 -6.70 -11.48
N CYS A 299 -4.68 -5.43 -11.79
CA CYS A 299 -3.61 -4.57 -12.27
C CYS A 299 -3.19 -3.64 -11.13
N ARG A 300 -1.90 -3.71 -10.77
CA ARG A 300 -1.27 -2.85 -9.77
C ARG A 300 -0.35 -1.88 -10.48
N PHE A 301 -0.58 -0.60 -10.22
CA PHE A 301 0.15 0.47 -10.88
C PHE A 301 0.74 1.43 -9.85
N ASP A 302 2.06 1.51 -9.81
CA ASP A 302 2.82 2.41 -8.95
C ASP A 302 3.26 3.63 -9.77
N PHE A 303 2.99 4.82 -9.26
CA PHE A 303 3.24 6.05 -10.00
C PHE A 303 3.78 7.18 -9.12
N SER A 304 4.50 8.12 -9.74
CA SER A 304 5.01 9.30 -9.06
C SER A 304 3.89 10.30 -8.80
N HIS A 305 3.62 10.57 -7.52
CA HIS A 305 2.73 11.65 -7.09
C HIS A 305 3.04 12.06 -5.66
N PHE A 306 2.90 13.34 -5.36
CA PHE A 306 3.36 13.94 -4.10
C PHE A 306 2.38 13.80 -2.92
N SER A 307 1.10 13.58 -3.16
CA SER A 307 0.03 13.48 -2.13
C SER A 307 -0.83 12.23 -2.34
N ALA A 308 -1.70 11.92 -1.38
CA ALA A 308 -2.79 10.97 -1.60
C ALA A 308 -3.71 11.52 -2.69
N VAL A 309 -4.18 10.65 -3.57
CA VAL A 309 -5.20 11.00 -4.56
C VAL A 309 -6.54 11.12 -3.85
N THR A 310 -7.26 12.22 -4.08
CA THR A 310 -8.55 12.43 -3.43
C THR A 310 -9.62 11.49 -4.01
N PRO A 311 -10.71 11.21 -3.25
CA PRO A 311 -11.84 10.43 -3.78
C PRO A 311 -12.39 10.99 -5.09
N GLU A 312 -12.51 12.30 -5.21
CA GLU A 312 -13.01 12.99 -6.39
C GLU A 312 -12.06 12.86 -7.60
N GLU A 313 -10.74 12.87 -7.35
CA GLU A 313 -9.73 12.61 -8.38
C GLU A 313 -9.77 11.15 -8.81
N LEU A 314 -9.91 10.19 -7.88
CA LEU A 314 -10.04 8.77 -8.20
C LEU A 314 -11.29 8.49 -9.04
N GLU A 315 -12.43 9.10 -8.71
CA GLU A 315 -13.65 9.00 -9.51
C GLU A 315 -13.45 9.51 -10.94
N LYS A 316 -12.76 10.65 -11.11
CA LYS A 316 -12.44 11.19 -12.44
C LYS A 316 -11.51 10.28 -13.23
N VAL A 317 -10.47 9.74 -12.58
CA VAL A 317 -9.54 8.79 -13.21
C VAL A 317 -10.28 7.53 -13.65
N GLU A 318 -11.09 6.94 -12.78
CA GLU A 318 -11.89 5.74 -13.08
C GLU A 318 -12.87 5.99 -14.22
N ALA A 319 -13.59 7.11 -14.18
CA ALA A 319 -14.52 7.52 -15.24
C ALA A 319 -13.78 7.68 -16.58
N ARG A 320 -12.60 8.33 -16.57
CA ARG A 320 -11.81 8.55 -17.76
C ARG A 320 -11.29 7.26 -18.39
N VAL A 321 -10.84 6.31 -17.56
CA VAL A 321 -10.44 4.98 -18.07
C VAL A 321 -11.63 4.28 -18.72
N ASN A 322 -12.81 4.29 -18.08
CA ASN A 322 -14.01 3.67 -18.63
C ASN A 322 -14.49 4.38 -19.92
N GLU A 323 -14.35 5.69 -20.06
CA GLU A 323 -14.60 6.40 -21.32
C GLU A 323 -13.69 5.88 -22.44
N LEU A 324 -12.37 5.76 -22.20
CA LEU A 324 -11.40 5.22 -23.15
C LEU A 324 -11.70 3.77 -23.54
N ILE A 325 -12.26 2.98 -22.63
CA ILE A 325 -12.74 1.62 -22.91
C ILE A 325 -13.96 1.67 -23.85
N LEU A 326 -14.94 2.51 -23.53
CA LEU A 326 -16.20 2.62 -24.29
C LEU A 326 -16.01 3.24 -25.69
N GLU A 327 -14.95 4.04 -25.88
CA GLU A 327 -14.55 4.54 -27.21
C GLU A 327 -14.19 3.40 -28.19
N ALA A 328 -13.96 2.17 -27.70
CA ALA A 328 -13.62 1.00 -28.50
C ALA A 328 -12.41 1.22 -29.42
N ASN A 329 -11.37 1.85 -28.89
CA ASN A 329 -10.17 2.20 -29.66
C ASN A 329 -9.39 0.95 -30.08
N PRO A 330 -8.93 0.85 -31.34
CA PRO A 330 -8.01 -0.21 -31.75
C PRO A 330 -6.68 -0.07 -30.99
N VAL A 331 -6.15 -1.20 -30.53
CA VAL A 331 -4.82 -1.30 -29.92
C VAL A 331 -3.91 -2.01 -30.91
N THR A 332 -2.96 -1.27 -31.45
CA THR A 332 -1.99 -1.78 -32.43
C THR A 332 -0.62 -1.93 -31.81
N THR A 333 0.13 -2.89 -32.30
CA THR A 333 1.51 -3.11 -31.87
C THR A 333 2.41 -3.07 -33.10
N THR A 334 3.53 -2.33 -33.00
CA THR A 334 4.49 -2.19 -34.08
C THR A 334 5.91 -2.22 -33.54
N GLU A 335 6.80 -2.93 -34.20
CA GLU A 335 8.24 -2.85 -33.94
C GLU A 335 8.85 -1.76 -34.80
N MET A 336 9.66 -0.89 -34.18
CA MET A 336 10.30 0.22 -34.87
C MET A 336 11.59 0.65 -34.17
N PRO A 337 12.46 1.44 -34.85
CA PRO A 337 13.62 2.06 -34.20
C PRO A 337 13.19 2.96 -33.04
N ILE A 338 13.95 2.93 -31.95
CA ILE A 338 13.64 3.70 -30.72
C ILE A 338 13.50 5.20 -30.98
N GLU A 339 14.27 5.75 -31.94
CA GLU A 339 14.21 7.18 -32.28
C GLU A 339 12.90 7.56 -33.00
N GLU A 340 12.31 6.64 -33.74
CA GLU A 340 10.98 6.84 -34.35
C GLU A 340 9.89 6.77 -33.28
N ALA A 341 9.97 5.79 -32.38
CA ALA A 341 9.04 5.67 -31.25
C ALA A 341 9.02 6.94 -30.39
N LYS A 342 10.20 7.52 -30.11
CA LYS A 342 10.31 8.79 -29.37
C LYS A 342 9.67 9.96 -30.12
N LYS A 343 9.83 10.04 -31.45
CA LYS A 343 9.18 11.08 -32.27
C LYS A 343 7.66 10.98 -32.27
N MET A 344 7.11 9.77 -32.12
CA MET A 344 5.68 9.56 -31.94
C MET A 344 5.17 9.92 -30.54
N GLY A 345 6.05 10.31 -29.62
CA GLY A 345 5.69 10.58 -28.23
C GLY A 345 5.50 9.33 -27.37
N ALA A 346 6.07 8.18 -27.78
CA ALA A 346 5.99 6.95 -27.01
C ALA A 346 6.65 7.12 -25.64
N MET A 347 5.90 6.79 -24.59
CA MET A 347 6.39 6.78 -23.22
C MET A 347 7.29 5.57 -22.98
N ALA A 348 8.47 5.82 -22.41
CA ALA A 348 9.43 4.81 -21.99
C ALA A 348 9.48 4.73 -20.46
N LEU A 349 9.63 3.53 -19.91
CA LEU A 349 9.83 3.35 -18.48
C LEU A 349 11.14 3.96 -18.03
N PHE A 350 11.12 4.67 -16.91
CA PHE A 350 12.30 5.37 -16.42
C PHE A 350 13.32 4.37 -15.86
N GLY A 351 14.50 4.31 -16.48
CA GLY A 351 15.62 3.49 -15.99
C GLY A 351 15.78 2.16 -16.71
N GLU A 352 14.91 1.78 -17.62
CA GLU A 352 15.12 0.62 -18.49
C GLU A 352 16.08 0.92 -19.63
N LYS A 353 16.84 -0.11 -20.01
CA LYS A 353 17.72 -0.05 -21.17
C LYS A 353 17.00 -0.73 -22.34
N TYR A 354 16.68 0.06 -23.34
CA TYR A 354 16.04 -0.42 -24.57
C TYR A 354 17.10 -0.69 -25.63
N GLY A 355 16.84 -1.69 -26.47
CA GLY A 355 17.62 -1.93 -27.68
C GLY A 355 17.35 -0.89 -28.78
N ASP A 356 18.03 -1.05 -29.93
CA ASP A 356 17.85 -0.15 -31.09
C ASP A 356 16.44 -0.28 -31.70
N THR A 357 15.82 -1.47 -31.62
CA THR A 357 14.45 -1.75 -32.03
C THR A 357 13.58 -1.98 -30.80
N VAL A 358 12.42 -1.35 -30.75
CA VAL A 358 11.47 -1.40 -29.63
C VAL A 358 10.06 -1.74 -30.11
N ARG A 359 9.31 -2.41 -29.24
CA ARG A 359 7.90 -2.72 -29.46
C ARG A 359 7.05 -1.58 -28.89
N VAL A 360 6.24 -0.96 -29.73
CA VAL A 360 5.34 0.15 -29.40
C VAL A 360 3.91 -0.35 -29.39
N VAL A 361 3.24 -0.18 -28.25
CA VAL A 361 1.79 -0.42 -28.11
C VAL A 361 1.07 0.92 -28.18
N ASN A 362 0.14 1.04 -29.13
CA ASN A 362 -0.60 2.26 -29.43
C ASN A 362 -2.11 2.03 -29.35
N ALA A 363 -2.77 2.62 -28.40
CA ALA A 363 -4.22 2.65 -28.24
C ALA A 363 -4.78 3.91 -28.93
N ASN A 364 -4.83 3.90 -30.27
CA ASN A 364 -5.39 4.96 -31.11
C ASN A 364 -4.87 6.37 -30.77
N ASN A 365 -3.58 6.51 -30.56
CA ASN A 365 -2.88 7.74 -30.14
C ASN A 365 -3.36 8.34 -28.78
N LYS A 366 -4.19 7.63 -28.04
CA LYS A 366 -4.58 8.02 -26.68
C LYS A 366 -3.48 7.65 -25.67
N SER A 367 -2.94 6.43 -25.76
CA SER A 367 -1.74 5.98 -25.07
C SER A 367 -0.78 5.36 -26.08
N ILE A 368 0.49 5.75 -26.03
CA ILE A 368 1.56 5.21 -26.86
C ILE A 368 2.72 4.88 -25.91
N GLU A 369 3.05 3.60 -25.78
CA GLU A 369 4.03 3.15 -24.78
C GLU A 369 4.98 2.09 -25.34
N LEU A 370 6.24 2.12 -24.90
CA LEU A 370 7.19 1.04 -25.15
C LEU A 370 6.85 -0.13 -24.22
N CYS A 371 6.33 -1.22 -24.77
CA CYS A 371 5.87 -2.34 -23.98
C CYS A 371 6.04 -3.69 -24.68
N GLY A 372 6.71 -4.63 -23.99
CA GLY A 372 6.88 -6.02 -24.44
C GLY A 372 5.77 -6.96 -23.98
N GLY A 373 4.78 -6.47 -23.23
CA GLY A 373 3.70 -7.31 -22.70
C GLY A 373 2.63 -7.69 -23.73
N THR A 374 1.67 -8.51 -23.30
CA THR A 374 0.53 -8.91 -24.13
C THR A 374 -0.66 -8.00 -23.88
N HIS A 375 -1.34 -7.59 -24.95
CA HIS A 375 -2.45 -6.64 -24.93
C HIS A 375 -3.64 -7.12 -25.71
N VAL A 376 -4.83 -6.60 -25.39
CA VAL A 376 -6.01 -6.77 -26.25
C VAL A 376 -5.85 -5.93 -27.51
N ASP A 377 -6.53 -6.30 -28.58
CA ASP A 377 -6.52 -5.60 -29.88
C ASP A 377 -7.53 -4.43 -29.94
N ASN A 378 -8.42 -4.31 -28.94
CA ASN A 378 -9.42 -3.24 -28.85
C ASN A 378 -9.73 -2.96 -27.37
N THR A 379 -9.82 -1.68 -27.01
CA THR A 379 -10.07 -1.27 -25.62
C THR A 379 -11.42 -1.74 -25.08
N ALA A 380 -12.45 -1.91 -25.94
CA ALA A 380 -13.74 -2.45 -25.51
C ALA A 380 -13.66 -3.87 -24.91
N LYS A 381 -12.62 -4.66 -25.27
CA LYS A 381 -12.40 -6.01 -24.72
C LYS A 381 -12.01 -6.01 -23.23
N LEU A 382 -11.67 -4.84 -22.66
CA LEU A 382 -11.46 -4.71 -21.21
C LEU A 382 -12.78 -4.90 -20.43
N GLY A 383 -13.91 -4.57 -21.04
CA GLY A 383 -15.22 -4.53 -20.40
C GLY A 383 -15.36 -3.29 -19.52
N LEU A 384 -15.29 -3.45 -18.19
CA LEU A 384 -15.31 -2.37 -17.23
C LEU A 384 -13.98 -2.32 -16.46
N PHE A 385 -13.67 -1.14 -15.93
CA PHE A 385 -12.53 -0.89 -15.04
C PHE A 385 -13.02 -0.36 -13.69
N LYS A 386 -12.46 -0.89 -12.59
CA LYS A 386 -12.78 -0.44 -11.24
C LYS A 386 -11.51 -0.30 -10.40
N ILE A 387 -11.31 0.86 -9.80
CA ILE A 387 -10.29 1.09 -8.80
C ILE A 387 -10.77 0.47 -7.48
N LEU A 388 -9.97 -0.45 -6.92
CA LEU A 388 -10.26 -1.08 -5.62
C LEU A 388 -9.64 -0.30 -4.47
N LYS A 389 -8.40 0.19 -4.67
CA LYS A 389 -7.63 0.82 -3.60
C LYS A 389 -6.59 1.78 -4.14
N GLU A 390 -6.34 2.85 -3.39
CA GLU A 390 -5.20 3.73 -3.53
C GLU A 390 -4.41 3.76 -2.22
N SER A 391 -3.05 3.72 -2.31
CA SER A 391 -2.19 3.68 -1.13
C SER A 391 -0.80 4.28 -1.40
N SER A 392 -0.04 4.53 -0.32
CA SER A 392 1.36 4.96 -0.41
C SER A 392 2.28 3.75 -0.41
N VAL A 393 3.26 3.73 -1.32
CA VAL A 393 4.33 2.72 -1.35
C VAL A 393 5.62 3.28 -0.76
N ALA A 394 5.96 4.50 -1.17
CA ALA A 394 7.14 5.22 -0.71
C ALA A 394 6.89 6.73 -0.77
N ALA A 395 7.82 7.51 -0.27
CA ALA A 395 7.73 8.97 -0.39
C ALA A 395 7.69 9.40 -1.86
N GLY A 396 6.58 10.02 -2.27
CA GLY A 396 6.36 10.46 -3.64
C GLY A 396 5.95 9.35 -4.62
N ILE A 397 5.63 8.14 -4.14
CA ILE A 397 5.13 7.03 -4.95
C ILE A 397 3.79 6.58 -4.39
N ARG A 398 2.79 6.58 -5.24
CA ARG A 398 1.42 6.11 -4.96
C ARG A 398 1.16 4.82 -5.72
N ARG A 399 0.25 4.01 -5.22
CA ARG A 399 -0.18 2.75 -5.81
C ARG A 399 -1.68 2.76 -6.02
N ILE A 400 -2.12 2.36 -7.20
CA ILE A 400 -3.51 1.98 -7.48
C ILE A 400 -3.55 0.47 -7.72
N GLU A 401 -4.52 -0.18 -7.12
CA GLU A 401 -4.93 -1.55 -7.40
C GLU A 401 -6.32 -1.50 -8.04
N ALA A 402 -6.46 -2.13 -9.21
CA ALA A 402 -7.69 -2.09 -9.98
C ALA A 402 -7.96 -3.43 -10.67
N VAL A 403 -9.19 -3.62 -11.12
CA VAL A 403 -9.66 -4.82 -11.81
C VAL A 403 -10.39 -4.46 -13.10
N THR A 404 -10.43 -5.43 -14.03
CA THR A 404 -11.15 -5.29 -15.30
C THR A 404 -12.12 -6.45 -15.53
N GLY A 405 -13.06 -6.29 -16.46
CA GLY A 405 -13.91 -7.33 -16.96
C GLY A 405 -14.61 -8.15 -15.89
N ARG A 406 -14.28 -9.45 -15.81
CA ARG A 406 -14.86 -10.37 -14.81
C ARG A 406 -14.60 -9.93 -13.37
N GLY A 407 -13.41 -9.43 -13.06
CA GLY A 407 -13.08 -8.95 -11.71
C GLY A 407 -13.99 -7.82 -11.26
N VAL A 408 -14.46 -6.95 -12.17
CA VAL A 408 -15.45 -5.92 -11.82
C VAL A 408 -16.81 -6.55 -11.50
N LEU A 409 -17.25 -7.57 -12.25
CA LEU A 409 -18.51 -8.26 -11.99
C LEU A 409 -18.48 -8.99 -10.66
N GLU A 410 -17.36 -9.64 -10.32
CA GLU A 410 -17.14 -10.31 -9.04
C GLU A 410 -17.17 -9.29 -7.90
N TYR A 411 -16.46 -8.17 -8.01
CA TYR A 411 -16.50 -7.07 -7.04
C TYR A 411 -17.92 -6.53 -6.83
N MET A 412 -18.70 -6.36 -7.90
CA MET A 412 -20.10 -5.91 -7.81
C MET A 412 -20.97 -6.95 -7.10
N ALA A 413 -20.81 -8.25 -7.41
CA ALA A 413 -21.55 -9.34 -6.78
C ALA A 413 -21.23 -9.45 -5.29
N GLU A 414 -19.97 -9.35 -4.90
CA GLU A 414 -19.55 -9.35 -3.49
C GLU A 414 -20.14 -8.16 -2.72
N ASN A 415 -20.06 -6.95 -3.27
CA ASN A 415 -20.66 -5.78 -2.63
C ASN A 415 -22.17 -5.90 -2.50
N GLN A 416 -22.87 -6.45 -3.52
CA GLN A 416 -24.30 -6.70 -3.45
C GLN A 416 -24.63 -7.72 -2.36
N ALA A 417 -23.84 -8.79 -2.23
CA ALA A 417 -24.00 -9.78 -1.18
C ALA A 417 -23.81 -9.19 0.23
N LEU A 418 -22.79 -8.33 0.40
CA LEU A 418 -22.56 -7.62 1.67
C LEU A 418 -23.74 -6.70 2.03
N MET A 419 -24.24 -5.92 1.06
CA MET A 419 -25.41 -5.06 1.26
C MET A 419 -26.67 -5.86 1.59
N ASN A 420 -26.89 -6.99 0.91
CA ASN A 420 -28.02 -7.89 1.20
C ASN A 420 -27.91 -8.46 2.62
N THR A 421 -26.74 -8.89 3.03
CA THR A 421 -26.50 -9.41 4.40
C THR A 421 -26.76 -8.33 5.45
N ALA A 422 -26.28 -7.12 5.24
CA ALA A 422 -26.53 -5.98 6.14
C ALA A 422 -28.04 -5.65 6.24
N ALA A 423 -28.74 -5.67 5.10
CA ALA A 423 -30.20 -5.46 5.06
C ALA A 423 -30.95 -6.57 5.83
N GLN A 424 -30.56 -7.84 5.64
CA GLN A 424 -31.14 -8.96 6.37
C GLN A 424 -30.94 -8.84 7.88
N ASN A 425 -29.74 -8.48 8.34
CA ASN A 425 -29.43 -8.28 9.75
C ASN A 425 -30.32 -7.19 10.38
N LEU A 426 -30.68 -6.18 9.62
CA LEU A 426 -31.58 -5.10 10.02
C LEU A 426 -33.05 -5.38 9.71
N LYS A 427 -33.39 -6.60 9.22
CA LYS A 427 -34.74 -7.06 8.84
C LYS A 427 -35.41 -6.15 7.81
N LEU A 428 -34.65 -5.69 6.81
CA LEU A 428 -35.12 -4.85 5.71
C LEU A 428 -35.53 -5.69 4.51
N GLY A 429 -36.48 -5.22 3.73
CA GLY A 429 -36.93 -5.84 2.49
C GLY A 429 -35.99 -5.54 1.30
N SER A 430 -35.23 -4.46 1.37
CA SER A 430 -34.30 -4.02 0.32
C SER A 430 -33.04 -3.38 0.90
N PRO A 431 -31.86 -3.61 0.31
CA PRO A 431 -30.64 -2.85 0.64
C PRO A 431 -30.77 -1.33 0.48
N ALA A 432 -31.66 -0.85 -0.38
CA ALA A 432 -31.90 0.58 -0.58
C ALA A 432 -32.40 1.30 0.70
N GLU A 433 -32.96 0.54 1.64
CA GLU A 433 -33.45 1.08 2.93
C GLU A 433 -32.33 1.23 3.98
N LEU A 434 -31.13 0.67 3.74
CA LEU A 434 -30.01 0.68 4.68
C LEU A 434 -29.64 2.08 5.21
N PRO A 435 -29.49 3.13 4.37
CA PRO A 435 -29.13 4.46 4.86
C PRO A 435 -30.15 5.02 5.85
N GLN A 436 -31.43 4.89 5.56
CA GLN A 436 -32.50 5.37 6.43
C GLN A 436 -32.57 4.58 7.73
N LYS A 437 -32.48 3.24 7.65
CA LYS A 437 -32.57 2.37 8.83
C LYS A 437 -31.38 2.53 9.75
N THR A 438 -30.16 2.63 9.21
CA THR A 438 -28.97 2.87 10.04
C THR A 438 -29.05 4.21 10.75
N ALA A 439 -29.50 5.28 10.09
CA ALA A 439 -29.74 6.58 10.73
C ALA A 439 -30.78 6.48 11.85
N GLN A 440 -31.89 5.75 11.62
CA GLN A 440 -32.93 5.52 12.62
C GLN A 440 -32.37 4.75 13.84
N VAL A 441 -31.65 3.65 13.62
CA VAL A 441 -31.06 2.83 14.69
C VAL A 441 -30.07 3.64 15.53
N MET A 442 -29.24 4.46 14.91
CA MET A 442 -28.32 5.34 15.61
C MET A 442 -29.04 6.41 16.46
N ALA A 443 -30.14 6.97 15.94
CA ALA A 443 -30.96 7.92 16.69
C ALA A 443 -31.66 7.24 17.89
N GLU A 444 -32.22 6.04 17.69
CA GLU A 444 -32.83 5.24 18.75
C GLU A 444 -31.81 4.83 19.84
N LEU A 445 -30.61 4.42 19.44
CA LEU A 445 -29.52 4.08 20.37
C LEU A 445 -29.18 5.28 21.24
N LYS A 446 -28.94 6.45 20.63
CA LYS A 446 -28.64 7.69 21.35
C LYS A 446 -29.77 8.11 22.31
N ALA A 447 -31.03 7.94 21.89
CA ALA A 447 -32.18 8.22 22.75
C ALA A 447 -32.27 7.27 23.95
N LYS A 448 -31.97 5.97 23.73
CA LYS A 448 -31.94 4.97 24.80
C LYS A 448 -30.79 5.19 25.78
N GLU A 449 -29.60 5.53 25.29
CA GLU A 449 -28.44 5.87 26.12
C GLU A 449 -28.75 7.08 27.02
N LYS A 450 -29.41 8.12 26.46
CA LYS A 450 -29.87 9.27 27.24
C LYS A 450 -30.90 8.88 28.28
N ALA A 451 -31.92 8.10 27.90
CA ALA A 451 -32.96 7.66 28.82
C ALA A 451 -32.40 6.78 29.95
N LEU A 452 -31.40 5.93 29.63
CA LEU A 452 -30.70 5.13 30.65
C LEU A 452 -29.94 6.03 31.64
N SER A 453 -29.19 7.02 31.12
CA SER A 453 -28.48 8.00 31.96
C SER A 453 -29.45 8.81 32.84
N ASP A 454 -30.56 9.26 32.27
CA ASP A 454 -31.61 9.97 33.03
C ASP A 454 -32.23 9.10 34.13
N LEU A 455 -32.39 7.79 33.88
CA LEU A 455 -32.89 6.84 34.86
C LEU A 455 -31.85 6.57 35.95
N GLU A 456 -30.57 6.35 35.57
CA GLU A 456 -29.46 6.21 36.52
C GLU A 456 -29.38 7.43 37.44
N ASN A 457 -29.55 8.66 36.89
CA ASN A 457 -29.55 9.89 37.66
C ASN A 457 -30.74 9.95 38.64
N LYS A 458 -31.95 9.59 38.18
CA LYS A 458 -33.14 9.55 39.07
C LYS A 458 -33.00 8.50 40.18
N MET A 459 -32.42 7.36 39.90
CA MET A 459 -32.13 6.33 40.91
C MET A 459 -31.09 6.85 41.93
N ALA A 460 -30.04 7.55 41.47
CA ALA A 460 -29.05 8.15 42.34
C ALA A 460 -29.68 9.22 43.27
N ALA A 461 -30.54 10.08 42.72
CA ALA A 461 -31.27 11.10 43.48
C ALA A 461 -32.20 10.47 44.55
N SER A 462 -32.97 9.45 44.18
CA SER A 462 -33.84 8.75 45.14
C SER A 462 -33.03 8.09 46.25
N ALA A 463 -31.90 7.45 45.90
CA ALA A 463 -31.00 6.81 46.88
C ALA A 463 -30.33 7.85 47.77
N ALA A 464 -30.01 9.05 47.27
CA ALA A 464 -29.48 10.18 48.07
C ALA A 464 -30.44 10.61 49.16
N ALA A 465 -31.76 10.74 48.84
CA ALA A 465 -32.78 11.10 49.79
C ALA A 465 -32.92 10.05 50.95
N ASP A 466 -32.76 8.77 50.62
CA ASP A 466 -32.83 7.71 51.61
C ASP A 466 -31.60 7.63 52.54
N LEU A 467 -30.46 8.14 52.14
CA LEU A 467 -29.23 8.13 52.96
C LEU A 467 -29.37 8.91 54.27
N PHE A 468 -30.12 10.00 54.23
CA PHE A 468 -30.28 10.88 55.41
C PHE A 468 -31.24 10.33 56.46
N LYS A 469 -31.99 9.26 56.17
CA LYS A 469 -32.82 8.58 57.17
C LYS A 469 -31.99 7.97 58.32
N ASN A 470 -30.73 7.71 58.11
CA ASN A 470 -29.80 7.14 59.07
C ASN A 470 -28.65 8.09 59.42
N ALA A 471 -28.77 9.40 59.19
CA ALA A 471 -27.77 10.41 59.50
C ALA A 471 -27.53 10.48 61.04
N VAL A 472 -26.31 10.60 61.43
CA VAL A 472 -25.87 10.75 62.84
C VAL A 472 -25.37 12.20 63.04
N THR A 473 -25.90 12.89 64.06
CA THR A 473 -25.44 14.25 64.38
C THR A 473 -24.19 14.15 65.26
N VAL A 474 -23.09 14.73 64.81
CA VAL A 474 -21.82 14.83 65.53
C VAL A 474 -21.38 16.28 65.59
N LYS A 475 -21.32 16.83 66.80
CA LYS A 475 -20.92 18.25 67.04
C LYS A 475 -21.73 19.27 66.21
N GLY A 476 -22.98 19.00 65.93
CA GLY A 476 -23.88 19.88 65.18
C GLY A 476 -23.90 19.65 63.65
N LEU A 477 -23.03 18.78 63.11
CA LEU A 477 -22.99 18.40 61.71
C LEU A 477 -23.71 17.09 61.50
N GLN A 478 -24.41 16.94 60.39
CA GLN A 478 -25.01 15.67 59.95
C GLN A 478 -23.92 14.80 59.25
N VAL A 479 -23.67 13.64 59.79
CA VAL A 479 -22.71 12.68 59.21
C VAL A 479 -23.47 11.50 58.60
N VAL A 480 -23.28 11.27 57.30
CA VAL A 480 -23.90 10.19 56.55
C VAL A 480 -22.82 9.28 56.02
N THR A 481 -22.91 8.01 56.39
CA THR A 481 -22.02 6.97 55.85
C THR A 481 -22.87 5.81 55.33
N GLY A 482 -22.44 5.18 54.23
CA GLY A 482 -23.18 4.07 53.70
C GLY A 482 -22.56 3.41 52.48
N MET A 483 -23.15 2.27 52.12
CA MET A 483 -22.86 1.57 50.87
C MET A 483 -24.19 1.45 50.07
N PRO A 484 -24.45 2.38 49.17
CA PRO A 484 -25.76 2.40 48.45
C PRO A 484 -25.93 1.27 47.39
N GLY A 485 -25.04 0.26 47.41
CA GLY A 485 -25.06 -0.85 46.49
C GLY A 485 -24.03 -0.73 45.39
N GLU A 486 -24.17 -1.54 44.34
CA GLU A 486 -23.27 -1.54 43.18
C GLU A 486 -23.59 -0.36 42.27
N MET A 487 -22.67 0.63 42.21
CA MET A 487 -22.83 1.87 41.43
C MET A 487 -21.55 2.23 40.71
N LYS A 488 -21.69 2.77 39.49
CA LYS A 488 -20.55 3.38 38.75
C LYS A 488 -19.97 4.55 39.54
N PRO A 489 -18.66 4.83 39.45
CA PRO A 489 -18.03 5.96 40.15
C PRO A 489 -18.71 7.32 39.90
N ASP A 490 -19.13 7.58 38.66
CA ASP A 490 -19.78 8.83 38.28
C ASP A 490 -21.19 8.96 38.89
N ALA A 491 -21.96 7.87 38.98
CA ALA A 491 -23.26 7.85 39.64
C ALA A 491 -23.11 8.07 41.15
N LEU A 492 -22.05 7.52 41.78
CA LEU A 492 -21.75 7.74 43.19
C LEU A 492 -21.38 9.22 43.47
N ARG A 493 -20.61 9.86 42.57
CA ARG A 493 -20.28 11.29 42.64
C ARG A 493 -21.54 12.16 42.54
N LEU A 494 -22.38 11.88 41.55
CA LEU A 494 -23.61 12.61 41.33
C LEU A 494 -24.54 12.55 42.56
N MET A 495 -24.68 11.36 43.14
CA MET A 495 -25.45 11.11 44.35
C MET A 495 -24.93 11.94 45.55
N ILE A 496 -23.61 12.02 45.70
CA ILE A 496 -22.97 12.82 46.78
C ILE A 496 -23.17 14.33 46.50
N ASP A 497 -23.02 14.80 45.26
CA ASP A 497 -23.16 16.20 44.89
C ASP A 497 -24.61 16.69 45.10
N GLU A 498 -25.59 15.85 44.77
CA GLU A 498 -27.00 16.16 45.02
C GLU A 498 -27.32 16.14 46.51
N ALA A 499 -26.82 15.13 47.25
CA ALA A 499 -26.98 15.05 48.70
C ALA A 499 -26.38 16.28 49.41
N ARG A 500 -25.18 16.71 49.02
CA ARG A 500 -24.49 17.89 49.49
C ARG A 500 -25.24 19.20 49.20
N GLY A 501 -25.82 19.31 47.98
CA GLY A 501 -26.57 20.50 47.58
C GLY A 501 -27.85 20.70 48.42
N ASN A 502 -28.48 19.60 48.84
CA ASN A 502 -29.71 19.63 49.66
C ASN A 502 -29.44 19.74 51.18
N HIS A 503 -28.23 19.37 51.62
CA HIS A 503 -27.82 19.36 53.05
C HIS A 503 -26.46 20.05 53.22
N PRO A 504 -26.43 21.39 53.29
CA PRO A 504 -25.16 22.15 53.36
C PRO A 504 -24.37 21.95 54.67
N ASP A 505 -24.97 21.42 55.73
CA ASP A 505 -24.40 21.09 57.04
C ASP A 505 -23.94 19.61 57.12
N ALA A 506 -23.94 18.87 56.01
CA ALA A 506 -23.64 17.42 56.03
C ALA A 506 -22.22 17.07 55.60
N VAL A 507 -21.66 16.03 56.24
CA VAL A 507 -20.47 15.29 55.81
C VAL A 507 -20.93 13.94 55.32
N ILE A 508 -20.61 13.64 54.07
CA ILE A 508 -21.10 12.45 53.37
C ILE A 508 -19.91 11.59 52.96
N ALA A 509 -19.88 10.31 53.34
CA ALA A 509 -18.86 9.35 52.94
C ALA A 509 -19.53 8.05 52.47
N LEU A 510 -19.48 7.79 51.16
CA LEU A 510 -20.11 6.65 50.56
C LEU A 510 -19.09 5.73 49.89
N GLY A 511 -19.32 4.43 50.00
CA GLY A 511 -18.55 3.39 49.31
C GLY A 511 -19.43 2.63 48.32
N SER A 512 -18.87 2.26 47.19
CA SER A 512 -19.53 1.35 46.20
C SER A 512 -18.52 0.40 45.61
N VAL A 513 -18.96 -0.77 45.20
CA VAL A 513 -18.18 -1.75 44.44
C VAL A 513 -18.85 -1.88 43.06
N PHE A 514 -18.09 -1.63 41.99
CA PHE A 514 -18.56 -1.78 40.60
C PHE A 514 -17.50 -2.51 39.79
N GLY A 515 -17.89 -3.59 39.13
CA GLY A 515 -16.96 -4.40 38.32
C GLY A 515 -15.74 -4.91 39.09
N GLY A 516 -15.90 -5.25 40.39
CA GLY A 516 -14.84 -5.75 41.26
C GLY A 516 -13.89 -4.67 41.81
N LYS A 517 -14.13 -3.38 41.53
CA LYS A 517 -13.35 -2.25 42.03
C LYS A 517 -14.14 -1.47 43.09
N GLY A 518 -13.56 -1.29 44.25
CA GLY A 518 -14.12 -0.44 45.32
C GLY A 518 -13.81 1.03 45.05
N THR A 519 -14.85 1.89 45.14
CA THR A 519 -14.74 3.34 45.08
C THR A 519 -15.27 3.94 46.37
N ILE A 520 -14.53 4.85 46.97
CA ILE A 520 -15.00 5.65 48.10
C ILE A 520 -15.03 7.10 47.63
N ALA A 521 -16.13 7.76 47.89
CA ALA A 521 -16.29 9.19 47.62
C ALA A 521 -16.72 9.90 48.90
N VAL A 522 -16.10 11.04 49.20
CA VAL A 522 -16.35 11.85 50.39
C VAL A 522 -16.57 13.30 49.99
N ALA A 523 -17.58 13.92 50.53
CA ALA A 523 -17.83 15.36 50.35
C ALA A 523 -18.33 16.01 51.66
N CYS A 524 -18.04 17.30 51.79
CA CYS A 524 -18.59 18.15 52.84
C CYS A 524 -19.52 19.18 52.24
N GLY A 525 -20.63 19.49 52.88
CA GLY A 525 -21.48 20.61 52.57
C GLY A 525 -20.74 21.93 52.77
N THR A 526 -21.34 23.03 52.29
CA THR A 526 -20.73 24.37 52.34
C THR A 526 -20.69 24.98 53.73
N GLU A 527 -21.45 24.41 54.68
CA GLU A 527 -21.55 24.83 56.07
C GLU A 527 -20.99 23.77 57.06
N ALA A 528 -20.43 22.69 56.53
CA ALA A 528 -19.91 21.55 57.29
C ALA A 528 -18.39 21.60 57.53
#